data_d72a8e95cdff3964e6d8983d379a2d1a
#
_entry.id   d72a8e95cdff3964e6d8983d379a2d1a
#
_cell.length_a   1.000
_cell.length_b   1.000
_cell.length_c   1.000
_cell.angle_alpha   90.00
_cell.angle_beta   90.00
_cell.angle_gamma   90.00
#
_symmetry.space_group_name_H-M   'P 1'
#
loop_
_entity.id
_entity.type
_entity.pdbx_description
1 polymer ?
#
loop_
_entity_poly.entity_id
_entity_poly.type
_entity_poly.pdbx_seq_one_letter_code
_entity_poly.pdbx_strand_id
1 'polypeptide(L)'
;MEQIISQAVKQLFDQDAAVQLTRPDPKFGDFATNVALQLAKPLGKSPREIAEAIAKELRDREELSEVSVAGPGFINVKLRDQAILELLKTYPRSARSGETVVIETNNPNPFKAMHIGHAFNAIVADTIANLLALAGTKLHRVSYHGDVGAHVGKSMWAILQYID
;
A
#
# COMPACT_ATOMS: atom_id res chain seq x y z
N MET A 1 -2.59 -13.71 -0.88
CA MET A 1 -1.54 -14.43 -0.12
C MET A 1 -1.92 -14.66 1.34
N GLU A 2 -2.34 -13.65 2.09
CA GLU A 2 -2.80 -13.82 3.50
C GLU A 2 -3.88 -14.89 3.62
N GLN A 3 -4.87 -14.88 2.73
CA GLN A 3 -5.95 -15.88 2.73
C GLN A 3 -5.46 -17.31 2.51
N ILE A 4 -4.46 -17.50 1.63
CA ILE A 4 -3.90 -18.84 1.36
C ILE A 4 -3.24 -19.39 2.61
N ILE A 5 -2.44 -18.57 3.31
CA ILE A 5 -1.77 -18.99 4.54
C ILE A 5 -2.80 -19.20 5.68
N SER A 6 -3.80 -18.32 5.79
CA SER A 6 -4.87 -18.47 6.78
C SER A 6 -5.67 -19.75 6.57
N GLN A 7 -5.97 -20.11 5.33
CA GLN A 7 -6.61 -21.38 5.00
C GLN A 7 -5.76 -22.58 5.39
N ALA A 8 -4.45 -22.56 5.09
CA ALA A 8 -3.54 -23.63 5.50
C ALA A 8 -3.47 -23.79 7.02
N VAL A 9 -3.44 -22.69 7.77
CA VAL A 9 -3.48 -22.69 9.23
C VAL A 9 -4.79 -23.32 9.72
N LYS A 10 -5.92 -22.91 9.15
CA LYS A 10 -7.24 -23.43 9.52
C LYS A 10 -7.36 -24.92 9.24
N GLN A 11 -6.88 -25.39 8.10
CA GLN A 11 -6.89 -26.81 7.73
C GLN A 11 -6.01 -27.67 8.64
N LEU A 12 -4.81 -27.19 9.00
CA LEU A 12 -3.83 -27.99 9.75
C LEU A 12 -4.10 -27.97 11.25
N PHE A 13 -4.63 -26.89 11.81
CA PHE A 13 -4.67 -26.67 13.24
C PHE A 13 -6.06 -26.31 13.78
N ASP A 14 -7.05 -26.14 12.91
CA ASP A 14 -8.41 -25.64 13.26
C ASP A 14 -8.38 -24.32 14.05
N GLN A 15 -7.39 -23.47 13.76
CA GLN A 15 -7.22 -22.17 14.39
C GLN A 15 -7.42 -21.05 13.37
N ASP A 16 -8.05 -19.97 13.84
CA ASP A 16 -8.12 -18.72 13.10
C ASP A 16 -6.93 -17.85 13.52
N ALA A 17 -6.08 -17.50 12.57
CA ALA A 17 -4.92 -16.64 12.81
C ALA A 17 -4.95 -15.41 11.89
N ALA A 18 -4.69 -14.25 12.47
CA ALA A 18 -4.48 -13.02 11.70
C ALA A 18 -3.09 -13.07 11.07
N VAL A 19 -3.03 -13.53 9.81
CA VAL A 19 -1.77 -13.62 9.06
C VAL A 19 -1.33 -12.22 8.66
N GLN A 20 -0.17 -11.81 9.15
CA GLN A 20 0.50 -10.59 8.72
C GLN A 20 1.64 -10.92 7.78
N LEU A 21 1.67 -10.25 6.65
CA LEU A 21 2.76 -10.37 5.68
C LEU A 21 3.69 -9.17 5.75
N THR A 22 4.98 -9.45 5.73
CA THR A 22 6.03 -8.44 5.60
C THR A 22 6.83 -8.71 4.33
N ARG A 23 7.47 -7.69 3.78
CA ARG A 23 8.43 -7.84 2.69
C ARG A 23 9.82 -8.03 3.30
N PRO A 24 10.41 -9.22 3.19
CA PRO A 24 11.76 -9.47 3.66
C PRO A 24 12.80 -8.88 2.70
N ASP A 25 14.09 -9.04 3.02
CA ASP A 25 15.17 -8.83 2.04
C ASP A 25 14.90 -9.73 0.81
N PRO A 26 15.03 -9.22 -0.43
CA PRO A 26 14.72 -9.96 -1.66
C PRO A 26 15.33 -11.35 -1.78
N LYS A 27 16.47 -11.59 -1.13
CA LYS A 27 17.11 -12.92 -1.09
C LYS A 27 16.29 -13.99 -0.37
N PHE A 28 15.31 -13.59 0.47
CA PHE A 28 14.46 -14.52 1.23
C PHE A 28 13.07 -14.74 0.58
N GLY A 29 12.76 -14.06 -0.50
CA GLY A 29 11.49 -14.18 -1.21
C GLY A 29 10.69 -12.88 -1.25
N ASP A 30 9.43 -12.98 -1.67
CA ASP A 30 8.55 -11.82 -1.85
C ASP A 30 7.80 -11.43 -0.58
N PHE A 31 7.46 -12.44 0.24
CA PHE A 31 6.75 -12.22 1.51
C PHE A 31 7.29 -13.12 2.61
N ALA A 32 7.20 -12.65 3.84
CA ALA A 32 7.48 -13.41 5.05
C ALA A 32 6.33 -13.26 6.05
N THR A 33 6.10 -14.31 6.84
CA THR A 33 5.14 -14.27 7.94
C THR A 33 5.71 -14.91 9.20
N ASN A 34 5.27 -14.41 10.35
CA ASN A 34 5.59 -14.94 11.68
C ASN A 34 4.41 -15.71 12.30
N VAL A 35 3.43 -16.13 11.52
CA VAL A 35 2.20 -16.76 12.01
C VAL A 35 2.47 -17.99 12.88
N ALA A 36 3.51 -18.77 12.56
CA ALA A 36 3.89 -19.94 13.36
C ALA A 36 4.36 -19.57 14.77
N LEU A 37 5.02 -18.42 14.94
CA LEU A 37 5.39 -17.91 16.27
C LEU A 37 4.16 -17.52 17.08
N GLN A 38 3.14 -16.95 16.43
CA GLN A 38 1.88 -16.59 17.10
C GLN A 38 1.10 -17.83 17.55
N LEU A 39 1.14 -18.90 16.74
CA LEU A 39 0.43 -20.15 17.01
C LEU A 39 1.15 -21.08 18.01
N ALA A 40 2.41 -20.86 18.30
CA ALA A 40 3.21 -21.72 19.14
C ALA A 40 2.61 -21.89 20.56
N LYS A 41 2.24 -20.77 21.17
CA LYS A 41 1.66 -20.77 22.53
C LYS A 41 0.28 -21.43 22.58
N PRO A 42 -0.70 -21.07 21.72
CA PRO A 42 -2.01 -21.74 21.70
C PRO A 42 -1.94 -23.23 21.42
N LEU A 43 -1.03 -23.67 20.54
CA LEU A 43 -0.91 -25.08 20.14
C LEU A 43 0.01 -25.89 21.06
N GLY A 44 0.79 -25.27 21.94
CA GLY A 44 1.77 -25.96 22.76
C GLY A 44 2.86 -26.68 21.95
N LYS A 45 3.14 -26.21 20.73
CA LYS A 45 4.12 -26.79 19.81
C LYS A 45 5.26 -25.82 19.53
N SER A 46 6.39 -26.37 19.09
CA SER A 46 7.51 -25.54 18.64
C SER A 46 7.11 -24.69 17.44
N PRO A 47 7.44 -23.38 17.42
CA PRO A 47 7.15 -22.53 16.25
C PRO A 47 7.72 -23.09 14.96
N ARG A 48 8.88 -23.73 15.01
CA ARG A 48 9.53 -24.30 13.84
C ARG A 48 8.76 -25.50 13.30
N GLU A 49 8.24 -26.37 14.15
CA GLU A 49 7.39 -27.49 13.74
C GLU A 49 6.10 -27.00 13.06
N ILE A 50 5.48 -25.96 13.61
CA ILE A 50 4.29 -25.34 13.04
C ILE A 50 4.64 -24.73 11.67
N ALA A 51 5.77 -24.01 11.56
CA ALA A 51 6.22 -23.41 10.32
C ALA A 51 6.50 -24.45 9.23
N GLU A 52 7.15 -25.56 9.58
CA GLU A 52 7.43 -26.64 8.62
C GLU A 52 6.13 -27.33 8.15
N ALA A 53 5.15 -27.52 9.03
CA ALA A 53 3.84 -28.06 8.65
C ALA A 53 3.11 -27.15 7.68
N ILE A 54 3.07 -25.83 7.98
CA ILE A 54 2.47 -24.85 7.08
C ILE A 54 3.24 -24.77 5.76
N ALA A 55 4.57 -24.72 5.82
CA ALA A 55 5.40 -24.65 4.62
C ALA A 55 5.21 -25.86 3.70
N LYS A 56 5.04 -27.05 4.28
CA LYS A 56 4.75 -28.29 3.52
C LYS A 56 3.43 -28.15 2.75
N GLU A 57 2.38 -27.68 3.40
CA GLU A 57 1.05 -27.46 2.79
C GLU A 57 1.10 -26.39 1.68
N LEU A 58 1.94 -25.36 1.89
CA LEU A 58 2.07 -24.27 0.93
C LEU A 58 2.91 -24.65 -0.31
N ARG A 59 3.81 -25.64 -0.23
CA ARG A 59 4.65 -26.05 -1.37
C ARG A 59 3.86 -26.60 -2.56
N ASP A 60 2.68 -27.15 -2.29
CA ASP A 60 1.79 -27.68 -3.33
C ASP A 60 0.90 -26.63 -3.99
N ARG A 61 1.02 -25.37 -3.60
CA ARG A 61 0.25 -24.26 -4.17
C ARG A 61 0.84 -23.78 -5.50
N GLU A 62 -0.01 -23.69 -6.52
CA GLU A 62 0.40 -23.29 -7.87
C GLU A 62 0.93 -21.87 -7.95
N GLU A 63 0.52 -20.99 -7.04
CA GLU A 63 0.94 -19.60 -7.01
C GLU A 63 2.38 -19.40 -6.50
N LEU A 64 2.94 -20.44 -5.84
CA LEU A 64 4.24 -20.35 -5.18
C LEU A 64 5.35 -21.06 -5.97
N SER A 65 6.50 -20.42 -6.10
CA SER A 65 7.70 -21.01 -6.69
C SER A 65 8.62 -21.61 -5.63
N GLU A 66 8.64 -21.02 -4.43
CA GLU A 66 9.48 -21.47 -3.33
C GLU A 66 8.82 -21.14 -1.98
N VAL A 67 8.95 -22.07 -1.03
CA VAL A 67 8.54 -21.87 0.37
C VAL A 67 9.66 -22.40 1.27
N SER A 68 10.18 -21.53 2.13
CA SER A 68 11.27 -21.85 3.05
C SER A 68 10.94 -21.41 4.48
N VAL A 69 11.54 -22.13 5.44
CA VAL A 69 11.44 -21.81 6.87
C VAL A 69 12.77 -21.26 7.34
N ALA A 70 12.75 -20.10 7.99
CA ALA A 70 13.94 -19.44 8.50
C ALA A 70 13.85 -19.15 10.00
N GLY A 71 14.99 -19.18 10.67
CA GLY A 71 15.11 -18.87 12.09
C GLY A 71 14.18 -19.69 12.99
N PRO A 72 13.55 -19.08 13.99
CA PRO A 72 12.72 -19.78 14.97
C PRO A 72 11.34 -20.20 14.46
N GLY A 73 10.96 -19.85 13.22
CA GLY A 73 9.63 -20.19 12.67
C GLY A 73 9.06 -19.12 11.73
N PHE A 74 9.90 -18.34 11.07
CA PHE A 74 9.49 -17.48 9.96
C PHE A 74 9.27 -18.31 8.70
N ILE A 75 8.19 -18.06 7.99
CA ILE A 75 7.90 -18.69 6.71
C ILE A 75 8.09 -17.63 5.62
N ASN A 76 9.01 -17.91 4.71
CA ASN A 76 9.26 -17.08 3.53
C ASN A 76 8.64 -17.74 2.31
N VAL A 77 8.01 -16.94 1.46
CA VAL A 77 7.37 -17.41 0.24
C VAL A 77 7.82 -16.56 -0.95
N LYS A 78 8.01 -17.21 -2.08
CA LYS A 78 8.31 -16.61 -3.36
C LYS A 78 7.19 -16.95 -4.35
N LEU A 79 6.67 -15.94 -5.02
CA LEU A 79 5.62 -16.11 -6.01
C LEU A 79 6.17 -16.62 -7.34
N ARG A 80 5.34 -17.30 -8.11
CA ARG A 80 5.60 -17.53 -9.54
C ARG A 80 5.30 -16.26 -10.33
N ASP A 81 5.99 -16.06 -11.42
CA ASP A 81 5.79 -14.90 -12.30
C ASP A 81 4.33 -14.78 -12.75
N GLN A 82 3.66 -15.90 -13.04
CA GLN A 82 2.25 -15.91 -13.40
C GLN A 82 1.36 -15.36 -12.28
N ALA A 83 1.62 -15.72 -11.04
CA ALA A 83 0.87 -15.22 -9.88
C ALA A 83 1.10 -13.71 -9.70
N ILE A 84 2.31 -13.21 -9.94
CA ILE A 84 2.62 -11.78 -9.93
C ILE A 84 1.82 -11.05 -11.02
N LEU A 85 1.78 -11.60 -12.24
CA LEU A 85 1.01 -11.02 -13.34
C LEU A 85 -0.50 -10.97 -13.03
N GLU A 86 -1.05 -11.99 -12.40
CA GLU A 86 -2.45 -11.98 -11.96
C GLU A 86 -2.70 -10.94 -10.85
N LEU A 87 -1.79 -10.77 -9.92
CA LEU A 87 -1.88 -9.71 -8.90
C LEU A 87 -1.88 -8.31 -9.53
N LEU A 88 -1.11 -8.09 -10.60
CA LEU A 88 -1.10 -6.82 -11.32
C LEU A 88 -2.43 -6.51 -12.03
N LYS A 89 -3.21 -7.53 -12.37
CA LYS A 89 -4.55 -7.36 -12.96
C LYS A 89 -5.63 -7.07 -11.91
N THR A 90 -5.41 -7.49 -10.67
CA THR A 90 -6.36 -7.31 -9.56
C THR A 90 -6.03 -6.06 -8.77
N TYR A 91 -6.68 -4.94 -9.11
CA TYR A 91 -6.62 -3.74 -8.29
C TYR A 91 -7.63 -3.82 -7.14
N PRO A 92 -7.25 -3.48 -5.91
CA PRO A 92 -8.19 -3.41 -4.79
C PRO A 92 -9.09 -2.17 -4.90
N ARG A 93 -9.94 -2.13 -5.91
CA ARG A 93 -10.82 -0.99 -6.24
C ARG A 93 -11.83 -0.64 -5.15
N SER A 94 -11.95 -1.45 -4.14
CA SER A 94 -12.93 -1.29 -3.06
C SER A 94 -12.31 -1.24 -1.66
N ALA A 95 -10.98 -1.25 -1.54
CA ALA A 95 -10.30 -1.31 -0.25
C ALA A 95 -10.67 -0.14 0.67
N ARG A 96 -11.05 1.00 0.10
CA ARG A 96 -11.46 2.21 0.82
C ARG A 96 -12.82 2.73 0.35
N SER A 97 -13.68 1.83 -0.12
CA SER A 97 -15.04 2.19 -0.52
C SER A 97 -15.84 2.70 0.68
N GLY A 98 -16.61 3.76 0.48
CA GLY A 98 -17.38 4.43 1.55
C GLY A 98 -16.62 5.54 2.28
N GLU A 99 -15.31 5.68 2.08
CA GLU A 99 -14.56 6.83 2.60
C GLU A 99 -14.71 8.05 1.69
N THR A 100 -14.79 9.23 2.30
CA THR A 100 -14.73 10.52 1.60
C THR A 100 -13.49 11.27 2.08
N VAL A 101 -12.65 11.69 1.15
CA VAL A 101 -11.40 12.40 1.43
C VAL A 101 -11.38 13.74 0.68
N VAL A 102 -10.99 14.79 1.37
CA VAL A 102 -10.67 16.09 0.78
C VAL A 102 -9.16 16.24 0.76
N ILE A 103 -8.58 16.58 -0.37
CA ILE A 103 -7.13 16.74 -0.54
C ILE A 103 -6.81 18.05 -1.25
N GLU A 104 -5.91 18.83 -0.68
CA GLU A 104 -5.30 19.97 -1.36
C GLU A 104 -4.18 19.47 -2.27
N THR A 105 -4.36 19.68 -3.58
CA THR A 105 -3.41 19.14 -4.56
C THR A 105 -2.41 20.18 -5.06
N ASN A 106 -2.83 21.44 -5.18
CA ASN A 106 -1.98 22.49 -5.71
C ASN A 106 -2.47 23.87 -5.26
N ASN A 107 -1.63 24.61 -4.57
CA ASN A 107 -1.92 25.93 -4.04
C ASN A 107 -0.93 26.99 -4.55
N PRO A 108 -0.77 27.19 -5.88
CA PRO A 108 0.10 28.23 -6.39
C PRO A 108 -0.50 29.60 -6.11
N ASN A 109 0.35 30.56 -5.81
CA ASN A 109 -0.09 31.96 -5.83
C ASN A 109 -0.30 32.39 -7.29
N PRO A 110 -1.48 32.85 -7.68
CA PRO A 110 -1.79 33.17 -9.08
C PRO A 110 -0.99 34.36 -9.65
N PHE A 111 -0.43 35.19 -8.76
CA PHE A 111 0.34 36.38 -9.14
C PHE A 111 1.85 36.18 -9.05
N LYS A 112 2.31 34.95 -8.98
CA LYS A 112 3.72 34.61 -8.90
C LYS A 112 4.07 33.54 -9.93
N ALA A 113 5.25 33.65 -10.52
CA ALA A 113 5.74 32.63 -11.45
C ALA A 113 5.82 31.25 -10.75
N MET A 114 5.37 30.21 -11.41
CA MET A 114 5.51 28.84 -10.94
C MET A 114 6.99 28.44 -10.96
N HIS A 115 7.37 27.66 -9.95
CA HIS A 115 8.70 27.07 -9.84
C HIS A 115 8.60 25.57 -9.57
N ILE A 116 9.73 24.87 -9.60
CA ILE A 116 9.80 23.41 -9.45
C ILE A 116 9.13 22.90 -8.16
N GLY A 117 9.16 23.67 -7.08
CA GLY A 117 8.48 23.30 -5.84
C GLY A 117 6.96 23.20 -5.98
N HIS A 118 6.34 24.10 -6.75
CA HIS A 118 4.90 24.01 -7.05
C HIS A 118 4.59 22.77 -7.89
N ALA A 119 5.40 22.50 -8.92
CA ALA A 119 5.25 21.33 -9.76
C ALA A 119 5.41 20.03 -8.98
N PHE A 120 6.41 19.94 -8.11
CA PHE A 120 6.65 18.79 -7.26
C PHE A 120 5.46 18.51 -6.34
N ASN A 121 4.97 19.53 -5.63
CA ASN A 121 3.82 19.37 -4.72
C ASN A 121 2.56 18.95 -5.47
N ALA A 122 2.30 19.53 -6.64
CA ALA A 122 1.16 19.17 -7.47
C ALA A 122 1.23 17.71 -7.91
N ILE A 123 2.39 17.24 -8.40
CA ILE A 123 2.57 15.85 -8.87
C ILE A 123 2.40 14.86 -7.71
N VAL A 124 3.02 15.13 -6.55
CA VAL A 124 2.91 14.25 -5.38
C VAL A 124 1.47 14.17 -4.89
N ALA A 125 0.82 15.32 -4.72
CA ALA A 125 -0.55 15.37 -4.22
C ALA A 125 -1.54 14.73 -5.21
N ASP A 126 -1.40 14.95 -6.51
CA ASP A 126 -2.25 14.33 -7.52
C ASP A 126 -2.01 12.82 -7.62
N THR A 127 -0.77 12.36 -7.46
CA THR A 127 -0.45 10.93 -7.38
C THR A 127 -1.15 10.26 -6.21
N ILE A 128 -1.08 10.86 -5.01
CA ILE A 128 -1.79 10.36 -3.82
C ILE A 128 -3.30 10.36 -4.05
N ALA A 129 -3.84 11.44 -4.62
CA ALA A 129 -5.25 11.55 -4.96
C ALA A 129 -5.70 10.43 -5.91
N ASN A 130 -4.92 10.14 -6.94
CA ASN A 130 -5.23 9.09 -7.91
C ASN A 130 -5.17 7.69 -7.27
N LEU A 131 -4.22 7.43 -6.37
CA LEU A 131 -4.14 6.17 -5.62
C LEU A 131 -5.35 5.98 -4.69
N LEU A 132 -5.79 7.02 -4.00
CA LEU A 132 -6.98 6.99 -3.17
C LEU A 132 -8.26 6.75 -4.00
N ALA A 133 -8.39 7.43 -5.13
CA ALA A 133 -9.51 7.23 -6.05
C ALA A 133 -9.53 5.79 -6.60
N LEU A 134 -8.35 5.25 -6.98
CA LEU A 134 -8.21 3.87 -7.44
C LEU A 134 -8.62 2.86 -6.36
N ALA A 135 -8.34 3.16 -5.09
CA ALA A 135 -8.76 2.35 -3.95
C ALA A 135 -10.26 2.45 -3.62
N GLY A 136 -11.04 3.25 -4.37
CA GLY A 136 -12.49 3.37 -4.24
C GLY A 136 -12.97 4.52 -3.35
N THR A 137 -12.09 5.41 -2.93
CA THR A 137 -12.44 6.58 -2.11
C THR A 137 -13.20 7.63 -2.94
N LYS A 138 -14.26 8.20 -2.36
CA LYS A 138 -14.88 9.42 -2.90
C LYS A 138 -13.96 10.60 -2.63
N LEU A 139 -13.38 11.17 -3.68
CA LEU A 139 -12.33 12.16 -3.57
C LEU A 139 -12.81 13.55 -4.00
N HIS A 140 -12.49 14.56 -3.18
CA HIS A 140 -12.65 15.96 -3.50
C HIS A 140 -11.26 16.63 -3.54
N ARG A 141 -10.87 17.07 -4.74
CA ARG A 141 -9.66 17.90 -4.92
C ARG A 141 -10.02 19.34 -4.68
N VAL A 142 -9.28 20.01 -3.84
CA VAL A 142 -9.44 21.43 -3.54
C VAL A 142 -8.14 22.17 -3.74
N SER A 143 -8.24 23.46 -3.91
CA SER A 143 -7.10 24.37 -4.02
C SER A 143 -7.40 25.64 -3.23
N TYR A 144 -6.39 26.11 -2.50
CA TYR A 144 -6.46 27.37 -1.77
C TYR A 144 -5.45 28.34 -2.37
N HIS A 145 -5.92 29.45 -2.90
CA HIS A 145 -5.07 30.46 -3.52
C HIS A 145 -4.87 31.65 -2.58
N GLY A 146 -3.60 32.03 -2.39
CA GLY A 146 -3.26 33.23 -1.63
C GLY A 146 -3.51 34.49 -2.46
N ASP A 147 -4.25 35.43 -1.89
CA ASP A 147 -4.58 36.71 -2.50
C ASP A 147 -3.94 37.92 -1.78
N VAL A 148 -3.03 37.66 -0.85
CA VAL A 148 -2.36 38.66 -0.02
C VAL A 148 -0.86 38.66 -0.29
N GLY A 149 -0.28 39.86 -0.32
CA GLY A 149 1.16 40.06 -0.42
C GLY A 149 1.57 41.14 -1.43
N ALA A 150 2.83 41.58 -1.36
CA ALA A 150 3.35 42.66 -2.20
C ALA A 150 3.24 42.35 -3.70
N HIS A 151 3.40 41.10 -4.12
CA HIS A 151 3.29 40.66 -5.53
C HIS A 151 1.82 40.70 -5.99
N VAL A 152 0.84 40.41 -5.14
CA VAL A 152 -0.59 40.58 -5.45
C VAL A 152 -0.88 42.04 -5.68
N GLY A 153 -0.45 42.92 -4.76
CA GLY A 153 -0.62 44.38 -4.90
C GLY A 153 0.00 44.93 -6.18
N LYS A 154 1.20 44.49 -6.54
CA LYS A 154 1.85 44.91 -7.81
C LYS A 154 1.08 44.42 -9.03
N SER A 155 0.59 43.18 -9.04
CA SER A 155 -0.19 42.64 -10.17
C SER A 155 -1.53 43.35 -10.28
N MET A 156 -2.21 43.58 -9.18
CA MET A 156 -3.48 44.34 -9.16
C MET A 156 -3.27 45.77 -9.64
N TRP A 157 -2.22 46.45 -9.19
CA TRP A 157 -1.90 47.78 -9.68
C TRP A 157 -1.67 47.78 -11.20
N ALA A 158 -0.90 46.82 -11.72
CA ALA A 158 -0.65 46.72 -13.16
C ALA A 158 -1.95 46.44 -13.93
N ILE A 159 -2.82 45.54 -13.46
CA ILE A 159 -4.11 45.26 -14.07
C ILE A 159 -4.97 46.52 -14.17
N LEU A 160 -5.04 47.32 -13.08
CA LEU A 160 -5.80 48.56 -13.04
C LEU A 160 -5.29 49.63 -13.99
N GLN A 161 -4.03 49.53 -14.47
CA GLN A 161 -3.49 50.46 -15.51
C GLN A 161 -3.93 50.07 -16.94
N TYR A 162 -4.43 48.85 -17.15
CA TYR A 162 -4.82 48.31 -18.46
C TYR A 162 -6.33 48.07 -18.60
N ILE A 163 -7.09 48.24 -17.54
CA ILE A 163 -8.56 48.20 -17.57
C ILE A 163 -9.04 49.67 -17.68
N ASP A 164 -9.30 50.13 -18.89
CA ASP A 164 -10.05 51.34 -19.15
C ASP A 164 -11.55 51.04 -19.28
#